data_2fd6d5727685039a059b541eb2d3f0fb
#
_entry.id   2fd6d5727685039a059b541eb2d3f0fb
#
_cell.length_a   1.000
_cell.length_b   1.000
_cell.length_c   1.000
_cell.angle_alpha   90.00
_cell.angle_beta   90.00
_cell.angle_gamma   90.00
#
_symmetry.space_group_name_H-M   'P 1'
#
loop_
_entity.id
_entity.type
_entity.pdbx_description
1 polymer ?
#
loop_
_entity_poly.entity_id
_entity_poly.type
_entity_poly.pdbx_seq_one_letter_code
_entity_poly.pdbx_strand_id
1 'polypeptide(L)'
;KLQKLAKKTENTFDDAVIACVHGLRARFYIVLALYAASMHVALTDLGQNILGVVVLLIVVSEVAGVFGCLIDFFIDLYVAKMPKSGREHARSMLRILRGAILLVVWALAFLVILSNLGINVTALIASMGIGGIAIALALQNVLSDIFSSFSIFIDKPFQIGDYIVIGNKDGIVKSIGLKTTRLETLR
;
A
#
# COMPACT_ATOMS: atom_id res chain seq x y z
N LYS A 1 -20.00 17.89 -11.15
CA LYS A 1 -19.02 19.02 -11.14
C LYS A 1 -17.58 18.51 -10.94
N LEU A 2 -17.33 17.49 -10.08
CA LEU A 2 -15.99 16.92 -9.85
C LEU A 2 -15.40 16.25 -11.10
N GLN A 3 -16.19 15.54 -11.91
CA GLN A 3 -15.73 14.95 -13.18
C GLN A 3 -15.29 15.99 -14.23
N LYS A 4 -15.79 17.25 -14.16
CA LYS A 4 -15.34 18.33 -15.05
C LYS A 4 -14.01 18.96 -14.60
N LEU A 5 -13.67 18.85 -13.32
CA LEU A 5 -12.39 19.32 -12.77
C LEU A 5 -11.26 18.32 -13.07
N ALA A 6 -11.53 17.01 -12.98
CA ALA A 6 -10.56 15.96 -13.31
C ALA A 6 -10.09 15.99 -14.77
N LYS A 7 -10.97 16.33 -15.72
CA LYS A 7 -10.59 16.47 -17.14
C LYS A 7 -9.63 17.64 -17.45
N LYS A 8 -9.34 18.49 -16.48
CA LYS A 8 -8.48 19.66 -16.64
C LYS A 8 -7.06 19.44 -16.12
N THR A 9 -6.82 18.36 -15.38
CA THR A 9 -5.51 17.95 -14.88
C THR A 9 -5.10 16.66 -15.58
N GLU A 10 -3.97 16.63 -16.28
CA GLU A 10 -3.35 15.42 -16.88
C GLU A 10 -2.83 14.44 -15.80
N ASN A 11 -3.37 14.49 -14.59
CA ASN A 11 -2.89 13.73 -13.44
C ASN A 11 -3.75 12.48 -13.26
N THR A 12 -3.24 11.34 -13.70
CA THR A 12 -3.84 10.01 -13.52
C THR A 12 -4.17 9.69 -12.05
N PHE A 13 -3.57 10.39 -11.10
CA PHE A 13 -3.82 10.24 -9.67
C PHE A 13 -5.17 10.79 -9.24
N ASP A 14 -5.55 11.97 -9.74
CA ASP A 14 -6.84 12.60 -9.41
C ASP A 14 -8.01 11.74 -9.91
N ASP A 15 -7.86 11.16 -11.11
CA ASP A 15 -8.85 10.25 -11.69
C ASP A 15 -9.00 8.96 -10.85
N ALA A 16 -7.90 8.45 -10.31
CA ALA A 16 -7.92 7.28 -9.43
C ALA A 16 -8.66 7.56 -8.11
N VAL A 17 -8.30 8.67 -7.45
CA VAL A 17 -8.94 9.05 -6.18
C VAL A 17 -10.44 9.27 -6.41
N ILE A 18 -10.81 9.97 -7.49
CA ILE A 18 -12.22 10.21 -7.82
C ILE A 18 -12.95 8.90 -8.14
N ALA A 19 -12.35 7.98 -8.88
CA ALA A 19 -12.93 6.68 -9.19
C ALA A 19 -13.14 5.84 -7.92
N CYS A 20 -12.17 5.82 -7.00
CA CYS A 20 -12.27 5.09 -5.75
C CYS A 20 -13.28 5.72 -4.78
N VAL A 21 -13.37 7.05 -4.72
CA VAL A 21 -14.36 7.76 -3.91
C VAL A 21 -15.78 7.64 -4.51
N HIS A 22 -15.93 7.63 -5.83
CA HIS A 22 -17.20 7.31 -6.48
C HIS A 22 -17.63 5.85 -6.30
N GLY A 23 -16.67 4.96 -6.01
CA GLY A 23 -16.93 3.57 -5.64
C GLY A 23 -17.50 3.38 -4.24
N LEU A 24 -17.58 4.45 -3.42
CA LEU A 24 -18.24 4.41 -2.10
C LEU A 24 -19.69 3.96 -2.26
N ARG A 25 -20.03 2.91 -1.54
CA ARG A 25 -21.35 2.28 -1.66
C ARG A 25 -22.43 3.21 -1.09
N ALA A 26 -23.62 3.17 -1.69
CA ALA A 26 -24.77 3.97 -1.24
C ALA A 26 -25.05 3.84 0.28
N ARG A 27 -24.72 2.67 0.85
CA ARG A 27 -24.82 2.40 2.29
C ARG A 27 -24.04 3.40 3.15
N PHE A 28 -22.86 3.86 2.69
CA PHE A 28 -22.04 4.85 3.41
C PHE A 28 -22.79 6.18 3.58
N TYR A 29 -23.36 6.69 2.50
CA TYR A 29 -24.12 7.95 2.53
C TYR A 29 -25.39 7.84 3.37
N ILE A 30 -26.10 6.70 3.27
CA ILE A 30 -27.32 6.44 4.05
C ILE A 30 -27.01 6.43 5.55
N VAL A 31 -25.94 5.74 5.95
CA VAL A 31 -25.58 5.62 7.36
C VAL A 31 -25.06 6.95 7.92
N LEU A 32 -24.31 7.71 7.13
CA LEU A 32 -23.85 9.04 7.52
C LEU A 32 -25.04 9.99 7.71
N ALA A 33 -26.03 9.94 6.81
CA ALA A 33 -27.25 10.73 6.92
C ALA A 33 -28.10 10.33 8.15
N LEU A 34 -28.21 9.03 8.42
CA LEU A 34 -28.90 8.52 9.61
C LEU A 34 -28.19 8.96 10.90
N TYR A 35 -26.87 8.93 10.92
CA TYR A 35 -26.09 9.40 12.06
C TYR A 35 -26.28 10.91 12.29
N ALA A 36 -26.21 11.71 11.23
CA ALA A 36 -26.46 13.14 11.32
C ALA A 36 -27.89 13.44 11.80
N ALA A 37 -28.89 12.69 11.33
CA ALA A 37 -30.26 12.81 11.78
C ALA A 37 -30.44 12.44 13.26
N SER A 38 -29.71 11.43 13.74
CA SER A 38 -29.77 10.96 15.14
C SER A 38 -29.28 12.00 16.15
N MET A 39 -28.41 12.91 15.73
CA MET A 39 -27.96 14.03 16.59
C MET A 39 -29.09 15.03 16.92
N HIS A 40 -30.16 15.04 16.12
CA HIS A 40 -31.31 15.92 16.30
C HIS A 40 -32.51 15.22 16.98
N VAL A 41 -32.42 13.92 17.21
CA VAL A 41 -33.46 13.11 17.84
C VAL A 41 -32.92 12.65 19.20
N ALA A 42 -33.70 12.83 20.26
CA ALA A 42 -33.39 12.35 21.60
C ALA A 42 -33.50 10.81 21.62
N LEU A 43 -32.45 10.13 21.18
CA LEU A 43 -32.31 8.67 21.30
C LEU A 43 -31.86 8.32 22.72
N THR A 44 -32.24 7.13 23.17
CA THR A 44 -31.70 6.56 24.42
C THR A 44 -30.20 6.32 24.28
N ASP A 45 -29.45 6.38 25.40
CA ASP A 45 -27.99 6.19 25.44
C ASP A 45 -27.56 4.87 24.75
N LEU A 46 -28.34 3.81 24.93
CA LEU A 46 -28.16 2.53 24.23
C LEU A 46 -28.30 2.68 22.71
N GLY A 47 -29.28 3.43 22.26
CA GLY A 47 -29.51 3.67 20.83
C GLY A 47 -28.36 4.45 20.19
N GLN A 48 -27.85 5.48 20.85
CA GLN A 48 -26.72 6.28 20.39
C GLN A 48 -25.43 5.45 20.31
N ASN A 49 -25.15 4.61 21.31
CA ASN A 49 -23.98 3.74 21.33
C ASN A 49 -24.01 2.71 20.19
N ILE A 50 -25.15 2.03 20.01
CA ILE A 50 -25.31 1.05 18.91
C ILE A 50 -25.13 1.72 17.56
N LEU A 51 -25.75 2.88 17.34
CA LEU A 51 -25.66 3.62 16.11
C LEU A 51 -24.20 4.06 15.85
N GLY A 52 -23.51 4.56 16.87
CA GLY A 52 -22.09 4.93 16.80
C GLY A 52 -21.19 3.77 16.34
N VAL A 53 -21.39 2.58 16.91
CA VAL A 53 -20.64 1.38 16.52
C VAL A 53 -20.94 0.98 15.07
N VAL A 54 -22.21 1.01 14.66
CA VAL A 54 -22.58 0.67 13.26
C VAL A 54 -21.96 1.65 12.27
N VAL A 55 -22.01 2.95 12.58
CA VAL A 55 -21.37 3.98 11.75
C VAL A 55 -19.87 3.74 11.66
N LEU A 56 -19.21 3.50 12.80
CA LEU A 56 -17.79 3.21 12.85
C LEU A 56 -17.40 2.02 11.95
N LEU A 57 -18.12 0.90 12.08
CA LEU A 57 -17.86 -0.30 11.28
C LEU A 57 -17.98 -0.02 9.77
N ILE A 58 -18.98 0.76 9.38
CA ILE A 58 -19.19 1.10 7.97
C ILE A 58 -18.11 2.05 7.49
N VAL A 59 -17.79 3.11 8.24
CA VAL A 59 -16.74 4.07 7.88
C VAL A 59 -15.40 3.35 7.74
N VAL A 60 -15.01 2.54 8.73
CA VAL A 60 -13.74 1.78 8.70
C VAL A 60 -13.69 0.82 7.52
N SER A 61 -14.80 0.11 7.22
CA SER A 61 -14.85 -0.80 6.08
C SER A 61 -14.75 -0.09 4.73
N GLU A 62 -15.35 1.09 4.60
CA GLU A 62 -15.26 1.90 3.37
C GLU A 62 -13.86 2.50 3.20
N VAL A 63 -13.25 3.00 4.27
CA VAL A 63 -11.86 3.49 4.24
C VAL A 63 -10.90 2.37 3.81
N ALA A 64 -11.01 1.17 4.41
CA ALA A 64 -10.21 0.02 3.99
C ALA A 64 -10.46 -0.36 2.52
N GLY A 65 -11.71 -0.26 2.06
CA GLY A 65 -12.10 -0.47 0.65
C GLY A 65 -11.45 0.54 -0.31
N VAL A 66 -11.40 1.82 0.07
CA VAL A 66 -10.72 2.88 -0.71
C VAL A 66 -9.21 2.59 -0.81
N PHE A 67 -8.57 2.17 0.29
CA PHE A 67 -7.16 1.75 0.24
C PHE A 67 -6.95 0.57 -0.72
N GLY A 68 -7.84 -0.43 -0.68
CA GLY A 68 -7.80 -1.56 -1.62
C GLY A 68 -7.93 -1.11 -3.08
N CYS A 69 -8.87 -0.23 -3.37
CA CYS A 69 -9.08 0.35 -4.70
C CYS A 69 -7.83 1.10 -5.20
N LEU A 70 -7.22 1.92 -4.35
CA LEU A 70 -5.99 2.66 -4.69
C LEU A 70 -4.83 1.70 -5.00
N ILE A 71 -4.65 0.65 -4.21
CA ILE A 71 -3.62 -0.36 -4.46
C ILE A 71 -3.86 -1.04 -5.81
N ASP A 72 -5.10 -1.45 -6.10
CA ASP A 72 -5.46 -2.08 -7.37
C ASP A 72 -5.19 -1.15 -8.55
N PHE A 73 -5.51 0.13 -8.43
CA PHE A 73 -5.22 1.12 -9.45
C PHE A 73 -3.71 1.24 -9.75
N PHE A 74 -2.87 1.33 -8.71
CA PHE A 74 -1.42 1.40 -8.90
C PHE A 74 -0.85 0.13 -9.51
N ILE A 75 -1.36 -1.03 -9.12
CA ILE A 75 -0.98 -2.32 -9.72
C ILE A 75 -1.33 -2.35 -11.20
N ASP A 76 -2.55 -1.97 -11.57
CA ASP A 76 -2.99 -1.97 -12.96
C ASP A 76 -2.21 -0.97 -13.81
N LEU A 77 -1.92 0.22 -13.26
CA LEU A 77 -1.08 1.23 -13.92
C LEU A 77 0.34 0.71 -14.18
N TYR A 78 0.93 0.03 -13.21
CA TYR A 78 2.28 -0.55 -13.33
C TYR A 78 2.31 -1.69 -14.35
N VAL A 79 1.36 -2.62 -14.26
CA VAL A 79 1.25 -3.78 -15.17
C VAL A 79 0.95 -3.34 -16.60
N ALA A 80 0.17 -2.27 -16.81
CA ALA A 80 -0.14 -1.74 -18.13
C ALA A 80 1.11 -1.28 -18.89
N LYS A 81 2.13 -0.75 -18.17
CA LYS A 81 3.41 -0.30 -18.76
C LYS A 81 4.37 -1.44 -19.10
N MET A 82 4.08 -2.67 -18.66
CA MET A 82 4.96 -3.82 -18.89
C MET A 82 4.73 -4.50 -20.26
N PRO A 83 5.78 -5.13 -20.84
CA PRO A 83 5.63 -5.99 -22.02
C PRO A 83 4.69 -7.16 -21.72
N LYS A 84 3.94 -7.64 -22.73
CA LYS A 84 2.93 -8.69 -22.56
C LYS A 84 3.48 -9.97 -21.93
N SER A 85 4.72 -10.36 -22.22
CA SER A 85 5.37 -11.57 -21.72
C SER A 85 5.64 -11.58 -20.19
N GLY A 86 5.71 -10.42 -19.55
CA GLY A 86 5.99 -10.30 -18.11
C GLY A 86 4.77 -10.01 -17.24
N ARG A 87 3.63 -9.68 -17.85
CA ARG A 87 2.45 -9.17 -17.11
C ARG A 87 1.86 -10.16 -16.12
N GLU A 88 1.79 -11.44 -16.46
CA GLU A 88 1.19 -12.45 -15.58
C GLU A 88 2.03 -12.68 -14.33
N HIS A 89 3.35 -12.81 -14.48
CA HIS A 89 4.27 -12.96 -13.36
C HIS A 89 4.27 -11.73 -12.45
N ALA A 90 4.33 -10.52 -13.03
CA ALA A 90 4.26 -9.29 -12.28
C ALA A 90 2.94 -9.15 -11.52
N ARG A 91 1.81 -9.45 -12.18
CA ARG A 91 0.48 -9.39 -11.55
C ARG A 91 0.35 -10.38 -10.38
N SER A 92 0.92 -11.58 -10.50
CA SER A 92 0.91 -12.57 -9.43
C SER A 92 1.72 -12.09 -8.21
N MET A 93 2.92 -11.56 -8.43
CA MET A 93 3.77 -11.01 -7.37
C MET A 93 3.12 -9.81 -6.68
N LEU A 94 2.58 -8.88 -7.45
CA LEU A 94 1.90 -7.69 -6.92
C LEU A 94 0.62 -8.04 -6.15
N ARG A 95 -0.06 -9.14 -6.48
CA ARG A 95 -1.21 -9.65 -5.73
C ARG A 95 -0.82 -10.10 -4.32
N ILE A 96 0.35 -10.72 -4.15
CA ILE A 96 0.87 -11.10 -2.83
C ILE A 96 1.16 -9.84 -2.00
N LEU A 97 1.84 -8.85 -2.61
CA LEU A 97 2.11 -7.57 -1.96
C LEU A 97 0.82 -6.85 -1.56
N ARG A 98 -0.18 -6.81 -2.44
CA ARG A 98 -1.52 -6.30 -2.14
C ARG A 98 -2.14 -6.99 -0.92
N GLY A 99 -2.08 -8.31 -0.87
CA GLY A 99 -2.59 -9.09 0.26
C GLY A 99 -1.91 -8.71 1.57
N ALA A 100 -0.59 -8.56 1.58
CA ALA A 100 0.18 -8.15 2.75
C ALA A 100 -0.19 -6.73 3.22
N ILE A 101 -0.32 -5.77 2.30
CA ILE A 101 -0.72 -4.39 2.63
C ILE A 101 -2.15 -4.38 3.19
N LEU A 102 -3.09 -5.07 2.54
CA LEU A 102 -4.48 -5.14 3.02
C LEU A 102 -4.61 -5.83 4.38
N LEU A 103 -3.77 -6.82 4.66
CA LEU A 103 -3.72 -7.44 5.99
C LEU A 103 -3.37 -6.40 7.06
N VAL A 104 -2.37 -5.55 6.81
CA VAL A 104 -2.00 -4.46 7.74
C VAL A 104 -3.14 -3.46 7.88
N VAL A 105 -3.76 -3.04 6.77
CA VAL A 105 -4.91 -2.11 6.79
C VAL A 105 -6.06 -2.67 7.63
N TRP A 106 -6.42 -3.95 7.45
CA TRP A 106 -7.48 -4.58 8.22
C TRP A 106 -7.11 -4.79 9.69
N ALA A 107 -5.83 -5.08 9.99
CA ALA A 107 -5.37 -5.17 11.37
C ALA A 107 -5.47 -3.82 12.09
N LEU A 108 -5.08 -2.71 11.44
CA LEU A 108 -5.25 -1.37 11.98
C LEU A 108 -6.74 -1.00 12.12
N ALA A 109 -7.56 -1.33 11.13
CA ALA A 109 -9.00 -1.12 11.17
C ALA A 109 -9.63 -1.85 12.37
N PHE A 110 -9.22 -3.09 12.63
CA PHE A 110 -9.67 -3.88 13.77
C PHE A 110 -9.29 -3.23 15.11
N LEU A 111 -8.05 -2.72 15.25
CA LEU A 111 -7.62 -1.99 16.44
C LEU A 111 -8.47 -0.74 16.70
N VAL A 112 -8.79 0.02 15.65
CA VAL A 112 -9.64 1.21 15.75
C VAL A 112 -11.03 0.83 16.25
N ILE A 113 -11.61 -0.25 15.73
CA ILE A 113 -12.93 -0.74 16.18
C ILE A 113 -12.88 -1.13 17.66
N LEU A 114 -11.90 -1.94 18.08
CA LEU A 114 -11.76 -2.36 19.47
C LEU A 114 -11.58 -1.17 20.43
N SER A 115 -10.73 -0.22 20.05
CA SER A 115 -10.49 0.99 20.84
C SER A 115 -11.76 1.81 21.04
N ASN A 116 -12.60 1.94 20.00
CA ASN A 116 -13.87 2.66 20.11
C ASN A 116 -14.93 1.90 20.92
N LEU A 117 -14.81 0.57 21.03
CA LEU A 117 -15.64 -0.24 21.93
C LEU A 117 -15.18 -0.17 23.39
N GLY A 118 -14.19 0.66 23.72
CA GLY A 118 -13.63 0.81 25.07
C GLY A 118 -12.66 -0.29 25.47
N ILE A 119 -12.29 -1.19 24.55
CA ILE A 119 -11.32 -2.25 24.80
C ILE A 119 -9.91 -1.67 24.79
N ASN A 120 -9.12 -1.99 25.81
CA ASN A 120 -7.72 -1.54 25.85
C ASN A 120 -6.87 -2.29 24.82
N VAL A 121 -6.49 -1.59 23.77
CA VAL A 121 -5.69 -2.12 22.65
C VAL A 121 -4.17 -1.97 22.84
N THR A 122 -3.71 -1.42 23.95
CA THR A 122 -2.28 -1.14 24.20
C THR A 122 -1.41 -2.39 24.05
N ALA A 123 -1.84 -3.52 24.61
CA ALA A 123 -1.12 -4.78 24.51
C ALA A 123 -1.09 -5.31 23.07
N LEU A 124 -2.17 -5.11 22.29
CA LEU A 124 -2.24 -5.51 20.89
C LEU A 124 -1.31 -4.65 20.03
N ILE A 125 -1.31 -3.34 20.25
CA ILE A 125 -0.38 -2.43 19.55
C ILE A 125 1.07 -2.78 19.88
N ALA A 126 1.38 -3.05 21.16
CA ALA A 126 2.72 -3.45 21.57
C ALA A 126 3.15 -4.78 20.89
N SER A 127 2.26 -5.77 20.86
CA SER A 127 2.55 -7.05 20.19
C SER A 127 2.74 -6.92 18.67
N MET A 128 1.94 -6.06 18.02
CA MET A 128 2.13 -5.74 16.60
C MET A 128 3.46 -5.01 16.37
N GLY A 129 3.87 -4.11 17.28
CA GLY A 129 5.17 -3.44 17.23
C GLY A 129 6.34 -4.43 17.29
N ILE A 130 6.29 -5.39 18.22
CA ILE A 130 7.30 -6.46 18.32
C ILE A 130 7.30 -7.32 17.05
N GLY A 131 6.12 -7.71 16.56
CA GLY A 131 5.97 -8.43 15.29
C GLY A 131 6.54 -7.64 14.10
N GLY A 132 6.33 -6.32 14.07
CA GLY A 132 6.89 -5.43 13.06
C GLY A 132 8.43 -5.39 13.09
N ILE A 133 9.04 -5.38 14.27
CA ILE A 133 10.49 -5.47 14.44
C ILE A 133 11.01 -6.80 13.91
N ALA A 134 10.36 -7.91 14.22
CA ALA A 134 10.74 -9.23 13.72
C ALA A 134 10.70 -9.29 12.17
N ILE A 135 9.64 -8.73 11.56
CA ILE A 135 9.53 -8.62 10.09
C ILE A 135 10.63 -7.71 9.54
N ALA A 136 10.91 -6.57 10.17
CA ALA A 136 11.95 -5.65 9.73
C ALA A 136 13.34 -6.32 9.74
N LEU A 137 13.66 -7.07 10.79
CA LEU A 137 14.91 -7.85 10.87
C LEU A 137 14.98 -8.95 9.79
N ALA A 138 13.87 -9.63 9.53
CA ALA A 138 13.82 -10.63 8.46
C ALA A 138 14.03 -10.04 7.06
N LEU A 139 13.63 -8.80 6.83
CA LEU A 139 13.75 -8.08 5.56
C LEU A 139 15.03 -7.22 5.46
N GLN A 140 15.81 -7.13 6.53
CA GLN A 140 16.98 -6.24 6.61
C GLN A 140 17.95 -6.42 5.44
N ASN A 141 18.27 -7.66 5.09
CA ASN A 141 19.20 -7.96 3.98
C ASN A 141 18.62 -7.50 2.62
N VAL A 142 17.31 -7.68 2.42
CA VAL A 142 16.64 -7.25 1.19
C VAL A 142 16.67 -5.72 1.07
N LEU A 143 16.40 -5.01 2.17
CA LEU A 143 16.51 -3.56 2.20
C LEU A 143 17.94 -3.09 1.94
N SER A 144 18.93 -3.73 2.57
CA SER A 144 20.35 -3.41 2.35
C SER A 144 20.75 -3.55 0.88
N ASP A 145 20.32 -4.63 0.21
CA ASP A 145 20.59 -4.84 -1.21
C ASP A 145 19.97 -3.72 -2.08
N ILE A 146 18.72 -3.30 -1.76
CA ILE A 146 18.03 -2.21 -2.47
C ILE A 146 18.77 -0.89 -2.27
N PHE A 147 19.15 -0.54 -1.04
CA PHE A 147 19.90 0.68 -0.75
C PHE A 147 21.28 0.69 -1.42
N SER A 148 21.97 -0.44 -1.45
CA SER A 148 23.23 -0.57 -2.16
C SER A 148 23.08 -0.32 -3.66
N SER A 149 22.05 -0.88 -4.28
CA SER A 149 21.76 -0.63 -5.70
C SER A 149 21.39 0.82 -5.96
N PHE A 150 20.66 1.44 -5.07
CA PHE A 150 20.29 2.86 -5.15
C PHE A 150 21.53 3.78 -5.03
N SER A 151 22.46 3.44 -4.13
CA SER A 151 23.73 4.16 -4.00
C SER A 151 24.57 4.05 -5.29
N ILE A 152 24.67 2.86 -5.88
CA ILE A 152 25.36 2.67 -7.16
C ILE A 152 24.71 3.53 -8.26
N PHE A 153 23.40 3.65 -8.29
CA PHE A 153 22.68 4.44 -9.29
C PHE A 153 22.91 5.96 -9.12
N ILE A 154 23.00 6.45 -7.87
CA ILE A 154 23.23 7.88 -7.59
C ILE A 154 24.71 8.24 -7.76
N ASP A 155 25.59 7.53 -7.06
CA ASP A 155 27.01 7.88 -6.97
C ASP A 155 27.80 7.45 -8.22
N LYS A 156 27.24 6.49 -9.00
CA LYS A 156 27.82 5.95 -10.23
C LYS A 156 29.32 5.61 -10.12
N PRO A 157 29.73 4.84 -9.09
CA PRO A 157 31.11 4.43 -8.93
C PRO A 157 31.60 3.59 -10.13
N PHE A 158 30.68 2.92 -10.83
CA PHE A 158 30.86 2.27 -12.14
C PHE A 158 29.55 2.28 -12.91
N GLN A 159 29.61 2.13 -14.22
CA GLN A 159 28.44 2.15 -15.12
C GLN A 159 28.42 0.87 -15.98
N ILE A 160 27.29 0.66 -16.69
CA ILE A 160 27.19 -0.42 -17.66
C ILE A 160 28.20 -0.17 -18.78
N GLY A 161 29.05 -1.16 -19.06
CA GLY A 161 30.16 -1.08 -20.03
C GLY A 161 31.50 -0.88 -19.39
N ASP A 162 31.61 -0.51 -18.10
CA ASP A 162 32.88 -0.35 -17.42
C ASP A 162 33.52 -1.70 -17.11
N TYR A 163 34.84 -1.76 -17.23
CA TYR A 163 35.65 -2.87 -16.76
C TYR A 163 35.97 -2.69 -15.29
N ILE A 164 35.55 -3.64 -14.47
CA ILE A 164 35.78 -3.62 -13.02
C ILE A 164 36.46 -4.90 -12.53
N VAL A 165 37.22 -4.77 -11.45
CA VAL A 165 37.89 -5.87 -10.77
C VAL A 165 37.30 -5.97 -9.34
N ILE A 166 36.77 -7.14 -8.98
CA ILE A 166 36.21 -7.42 -7.65
C ILE A 166 36.90 -8.67 -7.09
N GLY A 167 37.84 -8.46 -6.17
CA GLY A 167 38.64 -9.55 -5.63
C GLY A 167 39.44 -10.24 -6.73
N ASN A 168 39.20 -11.54 -6.94
CA ASN A 168 39.89 -12.35 -7.97
C ASN A 168 39.08 -12.47 -9.29
N LYS A 169 37.99 -11.69 -9.45
CA LYS A 169 37.15 -11.74 -10.63
C LYS A 169 37.16 -10.36 -11.31
N ASP A 170 37.23 -10.38 -12.62
CA ASP A 170 37.23 -9.20 -13.47
C ASP A 170 36.27 -9.38 -14.62
N GLY A 171 35.77 -8.28 -15.15
CA GLY A 171 34.87 -8.30 -16.29
C GLY A 171 34.20 -6.96 -16.58
N ILE A 172 33.47 -6.91 -17.68
CA ILE A 172 32.69 -5.75 -18.10
C ILE A 172 31.28 -5.83 -17.47
N VAL A 173 30.83 -4.74 -16.89
CA VAL A 173 29.49 -4.60 -16.30
C VAL A 173 28.45 -4.71 -17.40
N LYS A 174 27.67 -5.78 -17.43
CA LYS A 174 26.62 -6.03 -18.41
C LYS A 174 25.26 -5.50 -17.97
N SER A 175 24.95 -5.59 -16.70
CA SER A 175 23.70 -5.04 -16.14
C SER A 175 23.83 -4.83 -14.64
N ILE A 176 23.19 -3.76 -14.17
CA ILE A 176 23.03 -3.43 -12.75
C ILE A 176 21.55 -3.66 -12.41
N GLY A 177 21.27 -4.66 -11.58
CA GLY A 177 19.92 -4.98 -11.11
C GLY A 177 19.71 -4.52 -9.68
N LEU A 178 18.49 -4.70 -9.17
CA LEU A 178 18.10 -4.27 -7.82
C LEU A 178 18.85 -5.02 -6.69
N LYS A 179 19.36 -6.22 -6.98
CA LYS A 179 20.07 -7.07 -6.01
C LYS A 179 21.44 -7.50 -6.51
N THR A 180 21.64 -7.60 -7.81
CA THR A 180 22.84 -8.20 -8.40
C THR A 180 23.36 -7.40 -9.56
N THR A 181 24.66 -7.21 -9.62
CA THR A 181 25.38 -6.71 -10.79
C THR A 181 25.92 -7.91 -11.58
N ARG A 182 25.65 -7.96 -12.89
CA ARG A 182 26.16 -9.03 -13.77
C ARG A 182 27.40 -8.53 -14.51
N LEU A 183 28.44 -9.33 -14.43
CA LEU A 183 29.67 -9.11 -15.15
C LEU A 183 29.81 -10.13 -16.29
N GLU A 184 30.32 -9.68 -17.42
CA GLU A 184 30.74 -10.53 -18.53
C GLU A 184 32.28 -10.69 -18.46
N THR A 185 32.72 -11.89 -18.13
CA THR A 185 34.15 -12.17 -18.01
C THR A 185 34.78 -12.30 -19.40
N LEU A 186 35.98 -11.75 -19.57
CA LEU A 186 36.72 -11.77 -20.84
C LEU A 186 37.46 -13.12 -21.12
N ARG A 187 37.16 -14.17 -20.34
CA ARG A 187 37.75 -15.50 -20.51
C ARG A 187 36.78 -16.44 -21.20
#